data_9f52c6284a54f9765ef10b9cfe3e5f35
#
_entry.id   9f52c6284a54f9765ef10b9cfe3e5f35
#
_cell.length_a   1.000
_cell.length_b   1.000
_cell.length_c   1.000
_cell.angle_alpha   90.00
_cell.angle_beta   90.00
_cell.angle_gamma   90.00
#
_symmetry.space_group_name_H-M   'P 1'
#
loop_
_entity.id
_entity.type
_entity.pdbx_description
1 polymer ?
#
loop_
_entity_poly.entity_id
_entity_poly.type
_entity_poly.pdbx_seq_one_letter_code
_entity_poly.pdbx_strand_id
1 'polypeptide(L)'
;MNRQRGISSLALVLLLLVLGTFILTGLNQQLTTFSALVGGESRSLQQQATVQSALEWGRVQRWASAPPVQCKTTSAWRVCLRQLSEARVLLIAGGNDLLLWRRGEIVDGIVRFSPHGWSDFCPLKESALSKLP
;
A
#
# COMPACT_ATOMS: atom_id res chain seq x y z
N MET A 1 -60.87 31.54 -8.58
CA MET A 1 -59.48 31.90 -8.82
C MET A 1 -58.55 31.45 -7.69
N ASN A 2 -58.90 31.62 -6.45
CA ASN A 2 -58.03 31.26 -5.30
C ASN A 2 -57.74 29.76 -5.20
N ARG A 3 -58.65 28.90 -5.64
CA ARG A 3 -58.42 27.44 -5.61
C ARG A 3 -57.28 26.98 -6.57
N GLN A 4 -57.15 27.60 -7.72
CA GLN A 4 -56.10 27.26 -8.69
C GLN A 4 -54.70 27.68 -8.19
N ARG A 5 -54.61 28.82 -7.54
CA ARG A 5 -53.36 29.27 -6.90
C ARG A 5 -52.93 28.37 -5.75
N GLY A 6 -53.90 27.89 -4.92
CA GLY A 6 -53.63 26.97 -3.83
C GLY A 6 -53.13 25.60 -4.34
N ILE A 7 -53.73 25.08 -5.41
CA ILE A 7 -53.30 23.80 -6.04
C ILE A 7 -51.91 23.95 -6.65
N SER A 8 -51.61 25.08 -7.33
CA SER A 8 -50.31 25.32 -7.92
C SER A 8 -49.20 25.44 -6.83
N SER A 9 -49.51 26.14 -5.74
CA SER A 9 -48.58 26.26 -4.60
C SER A 9 -48.35 24.92 -3.93
N LEU A 10 -49.39 24.11 -3.73
CA LEU A 10 -49.26 22.78 -3.16
C LEU A 10 -48.43 21.85 -4.07
N ALA A 11 -48.68 21.89 -5.39
CA ALA A 11 -47.89 21.13 -6.36
C ALA A 11 -46.42 21.53 -6.34
N LEU A 12 -46.13 22.80 -6.21
CA LEU A 12 -44.76 23.33 -6.11
C LEU A 12 -44.05 22.82 -4.87
N VAL A 13 -44.71 22.86 -3.71
CA VAL A 13 -44.18 22.34 -2.45
C VAL A 13 -43.89 20.84 -2.53
N LEU A 14 -44.82 20.07 -3.09
CA LEU A 14 -44.63 18.63 -3.30
C LEU A 14 -43.44 18.35 -4.23
N LEU A 15 -43.31 19.10 -5.31
CA LEU A 15 -42.18 18.99 -6.23
C LEU A 15 -40.85 19.26 -5.52
N LEU A 16 -40.78 20.31 -4.71
CA LEU A 16 -39.58 20.65 -3.93
C LEU A 16 -39.23 19.56 -2.92
N LEU A 17 -40.22 18.96 -2.26
CA LEU A 17 -40.01 17.86 -1.32
C LEU A 17 -39.45 16.62 -2.04
N VAL A 18 -40.01 16.27 -3.19
CA VAL A 18 -39.52 15.13 -3.99
C VAL A 18 -38.09 15.36 -4.46
N LEU A 19 -37.77 16.55 -5.00
CA LEU A 19 -36.42 16.91 -5.42
C LEU A 19 -35.44 16.90 -4.24
N GLY A 20 -35.83 17.44 -3.10
CA GLY A 20 -35.02 17.42 -1.89
C GLY A 20 -34.70 16.00 -1.43
N THR A 21 -35.66 15.08 -1.51
CA THR A 21 -35.47 13.66 -1.16
C THR A 21 -34.47 13.01 -2.11
N PHE A 22 -34.57 13.23 -3.42
CA PHE A 22 -33.63 12.70 -4.39
C PHE A 22 -32.19 13.22 -4.16
N ILE A 23 -32.04 14.50 -3.85
CA ILE A 23 -30.74 15.10 -3.57
C ILE A 23 -30.12 14.47 -2.32
N LEU A 24 -30.88 14.33 -1.24
CA LEU A 24 -30.39 13.71 0.00
C LEU A 24 -29.99 12.25 -0.21
N THR A 25 -30.78 11.47 -0.97
CA THR A 25 -30.46 10.09 -1.28
C THR A 25 -29.16 9.99 -2.10
N GLY A 26 -29.00 10.84 -3.12
CA GLY A 26 -27.79 10.91 -3.92
C GLY A 26 -26.54 11.26 -3.11
N LEU A 27 -26.62 12.26 -2.25
CA LEU A 27 -25.53 12.65 -1.37
C LEU A 27 -25.15 11.53 -0.38
N ASN A 28 -26.13 10.84 0.17
CA ASN A 28 -25.88 9.74 1.10
C ASN A 28 -25.17 8.57 0.39
N GLN A 29 -25.55 8.23 -0.83
CA GLN A 29 -24.88 7.21 -1.63
C GLN A 29 -23.43 7.60 -1.95
N GLN A 30 -23.19 8.85 -2.34
CA GLN A 30 -21.84 9.35 -2.61
C GLN A 30 -20.95 9.30 -1.35
N LEU A 31 -21.49 9.69 -0.22
CA LEU A 31 -20.78 9.64 1.06
C LEU A 31 -20.38 8.21 1.43
N THR A 32 -21.29 7.25 1.27
CA THR A 32 -21.02 5.83 1.54
C THR A 32 -19.92 5.29 0.62
N THR A 33 -19.99 5.59 -0.67
CA THR A 33 -18.97 5.18 -1.65
C THR A 33 -17.61 5.80 -1.34
N PHE A 34 -17.58 7.09 -1.03
CA PHE A 34 -16.35 7.80 -0.66
C PHE A 34 -15.73 7.22 0.61
N SER A 35 -16.53 6.95 1.63
CA SER A 35 -16.06 6.34 2.87
C SER A 35 -15.44 4.94 2.63
N ALA A 36 -16.04 4.12 1.77
CA ALA A 36 -15.50 2.83 1.40
C ALA A 36 -14.16 2.95 0.65
N LEU A 37 -14.04 3.89 -0.28
CA LEU A 37 -12.80 4.15 -1.01
C LEU A 37 -11.67 4.63 -0.09
N VAL A 38 -11.94 5.56 0.79
CA VAL A 38 -10.97 6.07 1.77
C VAL A 38 -10.50 4.95 2.70
N GLY A 39 -11.40 4.09 3.16
CA GLY A 39 -11.05 2.93 3.98
C GLY A 39 -10.13 1.96 3.26
N GLY A 40 -10.37 1.68 1.98
CA GLY A 40 -9.51 0.83 1.14
C GLY A 40 -8.13 1.42 0.92
N GLU A 41 -8.04 2.71 0.60
CA GLU A 41 -6.77 3.41 0.45
C GLU A 41 -5.97 3.47 1.75
N SER A 42 -6.63 3.72 2.86
CA SER A 42 -6.00 3.76 4.18
C SER A 42 -5.33 2.43 4.53
N ARG A 43 -5.99 1.30 4.27
CA ARG A 43 -5.41 -0.05 4.48
C ARG A 43 -4.21 -0.28 3.58
N SER A 44 -4.30 0.08 2.31
CA SER A 44 -3.21 -0.05 1.36
C SER A 44 -1.98 0.77 1.79
N LEU A 45 -2.19 2.01 2.22
CA LEU A 45 -1.12 2.88 2.73
C LEU A 45 -0.49 2.31 4.01
N GLN A 46 -1.28 1.75 4.91
CA GLN A 46 -0.77 1.11 6.14
C GLN A 46 0.10 -0.10 5.80
N GLN A 47 -0.34 -0.95 4.88
CA GLN A 47 0.44 -2.10 4.42
C GLN A 47 1.75 -1.67 3.79
N GLN A 48 1.71 -0.66 2.92
CA GLN A 48 2.89 -0.12 2.28
C GLN A 48 3.86 0.49 3.30
N ALA A 49 3.36 1.26 4.25
CA ALA A 49 4.16 1.83 5.33
C ALA A 49 4.81 0.76 6.19
N THR A 50 4.10 -0.33 6.49
CA THR A 50 4.64 -1.46 7.26
C THR A 50 5.80 -2.11 6.51
N VAL A 51 5.65 -2.40 5.22
CA VAL A 51 6.69 -3.05 4.44
C VAL A 51 7.87 -2.12 4.18
N GLN A 52 7.64 -0.82 3.99
CA GLN A 52 8.71 0.17 3.92
C GLN A 52 9.49 0.25 5.23
N SER A 53 8.80 0.22 6.35
CA SER A 53 9.43 0.18 7.67
C SER A 53 10.26 -1.09 7.85
N ALA A 54 9.76 -2.23 7.36
CA ALA A 54 10.49 -3.49 7.35
C ALA A 54 11.76 -3.40 6.51
N LEU A 55 11.70 -2.77 5.35
CA LEU A 55 12.84 -2.58 4.47
C LEU A 55 13.91 -1.71 5.12
N GLU A 56 13.53 -0.60 5.75
CA GLU A 56 14.45 0.28 6.48
C GLU A 56 15.03 -0.41 7.73
N TRP A 57 14.22 -1.17 8.45
CA TRP A 57 14.69 -1.98 9.57
C TRP A 57 15.73 -3.00 9.11
N GLY A 58 15.47 -3.69 7.99
CA GLY A 58 16.41 -4.64 7.39
C GLY A 58 17.70 -3.98 6.92
N ARG A 59 17.61 -2.77 6.39
CA ARG A 59 18.78 -2.00 5.94
C ARG A 59 19.79 -1.73 7.06
N VAL A 60 19.32 -1.47 8.27
CA VAL A 60 20.19 -1.15 9.41
C VAL A 60 20.61 -2.37 10.21
N GLN A 61 20.10 -3.57 9.88
CA GLN A 61 20.53 -4.80 10.52
C GLN A 61 21.94 -5.19 10.06
N ARG A 62 22.62 -5.94 10.91
CA ARG A 62 23.91 -6.53 10.54
C ARG A 62 23.67 -7.84 9.81
N TRP A 63 24.12 -7.89 8.57
CA TRP A 63 24.04 -9.08 7.73
C TRP A 63 25.43 -9.68 7.57
N ALA A 64 25.52 -10.98 7.71
CA ALA A 64 26.76 -11.69 7.41
C ALA A 64 27.00 -11.77 5.90
N SER A 65 28.25 -11.92 5.48
CA SER A 65 28.57 -12.13 4.07
C SER A 65 28.24 -13.53 3.56
N ALA A 66 27.93 -14.46 4.47
CA ALA A 66 27.45 -15.81 4.21
C ALA A 66 26.51 -16.21 5.37
N PRO A 67 25.50 -17.05 5.17
CA PRO A 67 25.11 -17.82 3.98
C PRO A 67 24.43 -16.99 2.89
N PRO A 68 24.20 -17.60 1.70
CA PRO A 68 23.63 -16.86 0.56
C PRO A 68 22.18 -16.40 0.77
N VAL A 69 21.47 -16.97 1.73
CA VAL A 69 20.12 -16.55 2.11
C VAL A 69 20.05 -16.45 3.62
N GLN A 70 19.67 -15.28 4.10
CA GLN A 70 19.50 -14.99 5.53
C GLN A 70 18.18 -14.30 5.73
N CYS A 71 17.43 -14.69 6.76
CA CYS A 71 16.14 -14.07 7.07
C CYS A 71 16.06 -13.66 8.52
N LYS A 72 15.43 -12.54 8.78
CA LYS A 72 15.08 -12.05 10.12
C LYS A 72 13.58 -11.77 10.15
N THR A 73 12.91 -12.30 11.15
CA THR A 73 11.46 -12.21 11.26
C THR A 73 11.08 -11.51 12.56
N THR A 74 10.13 -10.61 12.48
CA THR A 74 9.44 -10.03 13.64
C THR A 74 7.97 -10.45 13.63
N SER A 75 7.20 -10.03 14.62
CA SER A 75 5.76 -10.28 14.64
C SER A 75 5.02 -9.57 13.49
N ALA A 76 5.59 -8.50 12.94
CA ALA A 76 4.96 -7.64 11.95
C ALA A 76 5.41 -7.92 10.52
N TRP A 77 6.67 -8.37 10.33
CA TRP A 77 7.23 -8.54 8.99
C TRP A 77 8.36 -9.57 8.94
N ARG A 78 8.70 -9.95 7.72
CA ARG A 78 9.84 -10.80 7.43
C ARG A 78 10.75 -10.10 6.43
N VAL A 79 12.04 -10.10 6.71
CA VAL A 79 13.06 -9.48 5.86
C VAL A 79 14.14 -10.52 5.58
N CYS A 80 14.46 -10.71 4.30
CA CYS A 80 15.47 -11.65 3.87
C CYS A 80 16.52 -10.95 3.01
N LEU A 81 17.77 -11.33 3.21
CA LEU A 81 18.87 -10.94 2.35
C LEU A 81 19.24 -12.13 1.47
N ARG A 82 19.22 -11.92 0.16
CA ARG A 82 19.63 -12.92 -0.81
C ARG A 82 20.88 -12.46 -1.54
N GLN A 83 21.89 -13.29 -1.57
CA GLN A 83 23.10 -13.04 -2.34
C GLN A 83 22.85 -13.43 -3.80
N LEU A 84 23.05 -12.48 -4.71
CA LEU A 84 22.86 -12.69 -6.15
C LEU A 84 24.14 -13.08 -6.84
N SER A 85 25.27 -12.58 -6.36
CA SER A 85 26.62 -12.88 -6.83
C SER A 85 27.61 -12.64 -5.69
N GLU A 86 28.89 -12.80 -5.93
CA GLU A 86 29.93 -12.57 -4.91
C GLU A 86 29.89 -11.16 -4.30
N ALA A 87 29.44 -10.18 -5.09
CA ALA A 87 29.43 -8.78 -4.65
C ALA A 87 28.04 -8.16 -4.56
N ARG A 88 27.01 -8.82 -5.06
CA ARG A 88 25.66 -8.24 -5.09
C ARG A 88 24.68 -8.97 -4.20
N VAL A 89 23.87 -8.20 -3.51
CA VAL A 89 22.82 -8.70 -2.64
C VAL A 89 21.49 -8.02 -2.93
N LEU A 90 20.41 -8.68 -2.58
CA LEU A 90 19.06 -8.14 -2.65
C LEU A 90 18.40 -8.30 -1.28
N LEU A 91 17.95 -7.19 -0.73
CA LEU A 91 17.14 -7.17 0.48
C LEU A 91 15.68 -7.23 0.08
N ILE A 92 14.95 -8.18 0.63
CA ILE A 92 13.53 -8.42 0.34
C ILE A 92 12.76 -8.25 1.64
N ALA A 93 11.84 -7.31 1.67
CA ALA A 93 10.95 -7.10 2.80
C ALA A 93 9.53 -7.47 2.42
N GLY A 94 8.84 -8.17 3.28
CA GLY A 94 7.48 -8.61 3.02
C GLY A 94 6.59 -8.61 4.24
N GLY A 95 5.31 -8.38 3.97
CA GLY A 95 4.22 -8.48 4.91
C GLY A 95 2.91 -8.32 4.15
N ASN A 96 1.90 -9.14 4.45
CA ASN A 96 0.55 -9.03 3.88
C ASN A 96 0.51 -8.93 2.34
N ASP A 97 1.16 -9.84 1.64
CA ASP A 97 1.18 -9.94 0.17
C ASP A 97 1.90 -8.80 -0.58
N LEU A 98 2.51 -7.87 0.13
CA LEU A 98 3.31 -6.81 -0.47
C LEU A 98 4.80 -7.09 -0.25
N LEU A 99 5.59 -6.97 -1.31
CA LEU A 99 7.04 -7.10 -1.28
C LEU A 99 7.69 -5.80 -1.73
N LEU A 100 8.75 -5.43 -1.05
CA LEU A 100 9.64 -4.35 -1.45
C LEU A 100 11.08 -4.86 -1.50
N TRP A 101 11.89 -4.28 -2.37
CA TRP A 101 13.24 -4.69 -2.62
C TRP A 101 14.21 -3.52 -2.48
N ARG A 102 15.43 -3.84 -2.07
CA ARG A 102 16.54 -2.89 -2.09
C ARG A 102 17.81 -3.62 -2.53
N ARG A 103 18.50 -3.03 -3.47
CA ARG A 103 19.77 -3.54 -3.95
C ARG A 103 20.90 -3.13 -3.00
N GLY A 104 21.89 -4.00 -2.88
CA GLY A 104 23.07 -3.72 -2.10
C GLY A 104 24.29 -4.43 -2.68
N GLU A 105 25.41 -4.14 -2.08
CA GLU A 105 26.71 -4.70 -2.47
C GLU A 105 27.46 -5.17 -1.23
N ILE A 106 28.31 -6.15 -1.40
CA ILE A 106 29.27 -6.57 -0.38
C ILE A 106 30.62 -5.92 -0.71
N VAL A 107 31.05 -5.03 0.19
CA VAL A 107 32.34 -4.33 0.10
C VAL A 107 33.15 -4.66 1.34
N ASP A 108 34.31 -5.25 1.16
CA ASP A 108 35.23 -5.64 2.27
C ASP A 108 34.52 -6.52 3.34
N GLY A 109 33.66 -7.43 2.91
CA GLY A 109 32.90 -8.30 3.78
C GLY A 109 31.72 -7.64 4.49
N ILE A 110 31.43 -6.39 4.19
CA ILE A 110 30.34 -5.61 4.77
C ILE A 110 29.26 -5.40 3.71
N VAL A 111 28.01 -5.66 4.10
CA VAL A 111 26.86 -5.41 3.23
C VAL A 111 26.47 -3.93 3.30
N ARG A 112 26.48 -3.27 2.14
CA ARG A 112 26.06 -1.88 1.99
C ARG A 112 24.93 -1.78 1.00
N PHE A 113 23.89 -1.05 1.37
CA PHE A 113 22.72 -0.87 0.51
C PHE A 113 22.82 0.44 -0.26
N SER A 114 22.43 0.39 -1.54
CA SER A 114 22.36 1.58 -2.37
C SER A 114 21.29 2.53 -1.85
N PRO A 115 21.55 3.84 -1.72
CA PRO A 115 20.56 4.81 -1.27
C PRO A 115 19.37 4.94 -2.23
N HIS A 116 19.55 4.60 -3.51
CA HIS A 116 18.52 4.65 -4.55
C HIS A 116 18.17 3.26 -5.09
N GLY A 117 18.53 2.20 -4.38
CA GLY A 117 18.30 0.82 -4.79
C GLY A 117 16.93 0.27 -4.46
N TRP A 118 16.07 1.08 -3.87
CA TRP A 118 14.71 0.71 -3.50
C TRP A 118 13.82 0.53 -4.73
N SER A 119 12.97 -0.50 -4.71
CA SER A 119 11.95 -0.70 -5.74
C SER A 119 10.73 -1.43 -5.18
N ASP A 120 9.59 -1.17 -5.78
CA ASP A 120 8.30 -1.81 -5.49
C ASP A 120 7.92 -2.84 -6.58
N PHE A 121 8.81 -3.05 -7.52
CA PHE A 121 8.68 -4.07 -8.57
C PHE A 121 9.88 -5.00 -8.52
N CYS A 122 9.72 -6.22 -9.02
CA CYS A 122 10.80 -7.21 -9.05
C CYS A 122 11.97 -6.69 -9.91
N PRO A 123 13.15 -6.45 -9.31
CA PRO A 123 14.30 -5.89 -10.05
C PRO A 123 15.09 -6.93 -10.84
N LEU A 124 14.71 -8.21 -10.74
CA LEU A 124 15.42 -9.32 -11.35
C LEU A 124 14.64 -9.89 -12.52
N LYS A 125 15.35 -10.40 -13.53
CA LYS A 125 14.74 -11.12 -14.63
C LYS A 125 14.12 -12.45 -14.16
N GLU A 126 14.75 -13.12 -13.20
CA GLU A 126 14.22 -14.33 -12.59
C GLU A 126 13.36 -13.97 -11.38
N SER A 127 12.05 -13.96 -11.57
CA SER A 127 11.09 -13.59 -10.54
C SER A 127 11.13 -14.49 -9.29
N ALA A 128 11.56 -15.74 -9.44
CA ALA A 128 11.69 -16.68 -8.32
C ALA A 128 12.71 -16.23 -7.27
N LEU A 129 13.78 -15.54 -7.68
CA LEU A 129 14.80 -15.00 -6.78
C LEU A 129 14.35 -13.76 -6.02
N SER A 130 13.31 -13.10 -6.50
CA SER A 130 12.73 -11.90 -5.85
C SER A 130 11.70 -12.22 -4.79
N LYS A 131 11.32 -13.47 -4.60
CA LYS A 131 10.35 -13.88 -3.59
C LYS A 131 11.04 -14.15 -2.26
N LEU A 132 10.29 -13.98 -1.17
CA LEU A 132 10.74 -14.42 0.14
C LEU A 132 10.93 -15.94 0.14
N PRO A 133 12.08 -16.41 0.60
CA PRO A 133 12.33 -17.84 0.73
C PRO A 133 11.49 -18.51 1.83
#